data_4a648504e6aedaf070e914a1e23b9df0
#
_entry.id   4a648504e6aedaf070e914a1e23b9df0
#
_cell.length_a   1.000
_cell.length_b   1.000
_cell.length_c   1.000
_cell.angle_alpha   90.00
_cell.angle_beta   90.00
_cell.angle_gamma   90.00
#
_symmetry.space_group_name_H-M   'P 1'
#
loop_
_entity.id
_entity.type
_entity.pdbx_description
1 polymer ?
#
loop_
_entity_poly.entity_id
_entity_poly.type
_entity_poly.pdbx_seq_one_letter_code
_entity_poly.pdbx_strand_id
1 'polypeptide(L)'
;MKAVVATGQFLGKYFAAFVLAAAVVSYFQPGLITWVLPYVNVLLGIIMFGMGMTLKKSDFSAVFKRPKDVIIGVVAHYLIMPLIAFALCFAFQLPPAVAVGVLLVGCCPSGTASNVMCFLAKGDVALGVSIGAVSTLIAPVMLPLILWLLAGHWVEIPTQSLFVSVVEIVIVPIVLGVLVNTLFGKKAAKVTDALPLVSTLAIILIAGGVVAASNKNGDLVTAGTLVIIPVVILHNLLGYLLGFFFSRKLGMNHAKSRAITFEVGMQNSALGVALAMAFFSPVAAIPATLFSIWHNMSGSLLASFWANKNMSDKENVSKDDADAVPTP
;
A
#
# COMPACT_ATOMS: atom_id res chain seq x y z
N MET A 1 -25.93 10.00 0.22
CA MET A 1 -25.10 9.03 0.91
C MET A 1 -25.09 7.66 0.21
N LYS A 2 -26.23 6.94 0.03
CA LYS A 2 -26.26 5.63 -0.66
C LYS A 2 -25.59 5.65 -2.04
N ALA A 3 -25.84 6.66 -2.87
CA ALA A 3 -25.22 6.80 -4.17
C ALA A 3 -23.68 6.96 -4.07
N VAL A 4 -23.19 7.79 -3.14
CA VAL A 4 -21.75 8.01 -2.90
C VAL A 4 -21.04 6.71 -2.52
N VAL A 5 -21.64 5.94 -1.60
CA VAL A 5 -21.11 4.63 -1.18
C VAL A 5 -21.11 3.64 -2.35
N ALA A 6 -22.23 3.55 -3.09
CA ALA A 6 -22.33 2.67 -4.25
C ALA A 6 -21.29 3.03 -5.36
N THR A 7 -21.11 4.33 -5.64
CA THR A 7 -20.10 4.80 -6.58
C THR A 7 -18.69 4.47 -6.08
N GLY A 8 -18.39 4.66 -4.78
CA GLY A 8 -17.11 4.30 -4.19
C GLY A 8 -16.81 2.80 -4.29
N GLN A 9 -17.82 1.95 -4.01
CA GLN A 9 -17.70 0.50 -4.17
C GLN A 9 -17.48 0.08 -5.64
N PHE A 10 -18.20 0.72 -6.57
CA PHE A 10 -18.04 0.47 -8.00
C PHE A 10 -16.64 0.86 -8.48
N LEU A 11 -16.17 2.07 -8.16
CA LEU A 11 -14.82 2.51 -8.50
C LEU A 11 -13.74 1.65 -7.84
N GLY A 12 -13.93 1.25 -6.59
CA GLY A 12 -13.02 0.34 -5.90
C GLY A 12 -12.96 -1.04 -6.55
N LYS A 13 -14.12 -1.59 -6.97
CA LYS A 13 -14.18 -2.89 -7.68
C LYS A 13 -13.43 -2.87 -9.01
N TYR A 14 -13.53 -1.77 -9.75
CA TYR A 14 -12.88 -1.61 -11.06
C TYR A 14 -11.66 -0.69 -11.02
N PHE A 15 -11.04 -0.52 -9.84
CA PHE A 15 -9.95 0.42 -9.60
C PHE A 15 -8.83 0.32 -10.65
N ALA A 16 -8.34 -0.90 -10.90
CA ALA A 16 -7.26 -1.13 -11.87
C ALA A 16 -7.65 -0.66 -13.29
N ALA A 17 -8.89 -0.91 -13.71
CA ALA A 17 -9.39 -0.48 -15.02
C ALA A 17 -9.45 1.05 -15.11
N PHE A 18 -9.91 1.73 -14.06
CA PHE A 18 -9.96 3.21 -14.03
C PHE A 18 -8.58 3.83 -14.02
N VAL A 19 -7.62 3.28 -13.26
CA VAL A 19 -6.23 3.76 -13.27
C VAL A 19 -5.59 3.54 -14.64
N LEU A 20 -5.79 2.38 -15.26
CA LEU A 20 -5.30 2.12 -16.62
C LEU A 20 -5.94 3.05 -17.64
N ALA A 21 -7.25 3.29 -17.57
CA ALA A 21 -7.94 4.22 -18.45
C ALA A 21 -7.39 5.65 -18.28
N ALA A 22 -7.22 6.12 -17.04
CA ALA A 22 -6.60 7.40 -16.75
C ALA A 22 -5.17 7.48 -17.29
N ALA A 23 -4.37 6.41 -17.14
CA ALA A 23 -3.01 6.35 -17.66
C ALA A 23 -2.99 6.45 -19.19
N VAL A 24 -3.87 5.70 -19.89
CA VAL A 24 -4.00 5.76 -21.36
C VAL A 24 -4.41 7.16 -21.83
N VAL A 25 -5.45 7.74 -21.21
CA VAL A 25 -5.89 9.10 -21.55
C VAL A 25 -4.76 10.11 -21.30
N SER A 26 -4.05 9.99 -20.19
CA SER A 26 -2.94 10.89 -19.82
C SER A 26 -1.74 10.75 -20.75
N TYR A 27 -1.52 9.56 -21.28
CA TYR A 27 -0.46 9.30 -22.26
C TYR A 27 -0.73 10.02 -23.58
N PHE A 28 -1.95 9.90 -24.14
CA PHE A 28 -2.31 10.52 -25.40
C PHE A 28 -2.68 12.02 -25.29
N GLN A 29 -3.20 12.44 -24.12
CA GLN A 29 -3.70 13.79 -23.87
C GLN A 29 -3.16 14.32 -22.52
N PRO A 30 -1.82 14.50 -22.38
CA PRO A 30 -1.23 14.90 -21.09
C PRO A 30 -1.77 16.24 -20.57
N GLY A 31 -2.15 17.15 -21.48
CA GLY A 31 -2.72 18.47 -21.12
C GLY A 31 -4.00 18.41 -20.28
N LEU A 32 -4.78 17.31 -20.39
CA LEU A 32 -6.03 17.19 -19.62
C LEU A 32 -5.82 16.97 -18.14
N ILE A 33 -4.65 16.44 -17.70
CA ILE A 33 -4.45 16.01 -16.32
C ILE A 33 -3.24 16.62 -15.63
N THR A 34 -2.35 17.30 -16.34
CA THR A 34 -1.15 17.92 -15.74
C THR A 34 -1.45 18.96 -14.67
N TRP A 35 -2.65 19.53 -14.65
CA TRP A 35 -3.10 20.44 -13.59
C TRP A 35 -3.14 19.80 -12.20
N VAL A 36 -3.18 18.45 -12.12
CA VAL A 36 -3.18 17.70 -10.86
C VAL A 36 -1.81 17.77 -10.16
N LEU A 37 -0.71 17.90 -10.90
CA LEU A 37 0.65 17.78 -10.38
C LEU A 37 0.95 18.67 -9.17
N PRO A 38 0.57 19.96 -9.13
CA PRO A 38 0.78 20.82 -7.97
C PRO A 38 -0.02 20.37 -6.73
N TYR A 39 -1.06 19.56 -6.92
CA TYR A 39 -1.96 19.15 -5.86
C TYR A 39 -1.70 17.72 -5.33
N VAL A 40 -0.67 17.01 -5.82
CA VAL A 40 -0.37 15.63 -5.43
C VAL A 40 -0.23 15.49 -3.91
N ASN A 41 0.51 16.40 -3.26
CA ASN A 41 0.69 16.39 -1.81
C ASN A 41 -0.63 16.65 -1.05
N VAL A 42 -1.47 17.55 -1.57
CA VAL A 42 -2.80 17.84 -0.99
C VAL A 42 -3.71 16.62 -1.11
N LEU A 43 -3.76 16.00 -2.29
CA LEU A 43 -4.55 14.79 -2.53
C LEU A 43 -4.09 13.64 -1.62
N LEU A 44 -2.79 13.46 -1.45
CA LEU A 44 -2.25 12.47 -0.51
C LEU A 44 -2.62 12.82 0.93
N GLY A 45 -2.52 14.09 1.33
CA GLY A 45 -2.95 14.56 2.65
C GLY A 45 -4.42 14.24 2.94
N ILE A 46 -5.30 14.39 1.94
CA ILE A 46 -6.73 14.01 2.04
C ILE A 46 -6.87 12.49 2.24
N ILE A 47 -6.11 11.68 1.50
CA ILE A 47 -6.09 10.22 1.69
C ILE A 47 -5.63 9.85 3.10
N MET A 48 -4.55 10.48 3.58
CA MET A 48 -4.00 10.21 4.91
C MET A 48 -4.93 10.69 6.04
N PHE A 49 -5.59 11.83 5.86
CA PHE A 49 -6.64 12.31 6.77
C PHE A 49 -7.79 11.29 6.84
N GLY A 50 -8.25 10.79 5.69
CA GLY A 50 -9.25 9.73 5.60
C GLY A 50 -8.81 8.47 6.36
N MET A 51 -7.55 8.05 6.20
CA MET A 51 -6.98 6.94 6.97
C MET A 51 -7.07 7.22 8.48
N GLY A 52 -6.67 8.41 8.92
CA GLY A 52 -6.77 8.82 10.33
C GLY A 52 -8.20 8.76 10.87
N MET A 53 -9.19 9.15 10.07
CA MET A 53 -10.60 9.06 10.45
C MET A 53 -11.12 7.62 10.63
N THR A 54 -10.47 6.62 10.05
CA THR A 54 -10.85 5.20 10.22
C THR A 54 -10.21 4.56 11.44
N LEU A 55 -9.12 5.11 11.98
CA LEU A 55 -8.40 4.58 13.14
C LEU A 55 -9.21 4.79 14.43
N LYS A 56 -9.22 3.78 15.28
CA LYS A 56 -9.92 3.77 16.58
C LYS A 56 -8.91 3.65 17.72
N LYS A 57 -9.28 4.13 18.89
CA LYS A 57 -8.46 3.96 20.14
C LYS A 57 -8.18 2.47 20.43
N SER A 58 -9.10 1.57 20.09
CA SER A 58 -8.91 0.12 20.22
C SER A 58 -7.74 -0.41 19.42
N ASP A 59 -7.42 0.20 18.25
CA ASP A 59 -6.37 -0.26 17.36
C ASP A 59 -4.99 -0.01 17.99
N PHE A 60 -4.84 1.13 18.66
CA PHE A 60 -3.64 1.43 19.45
C PHE A 60 -3.52 0.55 20.70
N SER A 61 -4.65 0.21 21.34
CA SER A 61 -4.64 -0.70 22.49
C SER A 61 -4.18 -2.12 22.09
N ALA A 62 -4.49 -2.55 20.86
CA ALA A 62 -4.04 -3.86 20.35
C ALA A 62 -2.51 -3.94 20.23
N VAL A 63 -1.84 -2.84 19.93
CA VAL A 63 -0.36 -2.75 19.90
C VAL A 63 0.24 -3.12 21.25
N PHE A 64 -0.30 -2.57 22.34
CA PHE A 64 0.18 -2.84 23.70
C PHE A 64 -0.18 -4.23 24.21
N LYS A 65 -1.27 -4.83 23.72
CA LYS A 65 -1.70 -6.18 24.11
C LYS A 65 -0.87 -7.28 23.44
N ARG A 66 -0.33 -7.04 22.25
CA ARG A 66 0.42 -8.02 21.46
C ARG A 66 1.72 -7.43 20.87
N PRO A 67 2.59 -6.83 21.69
CA PRO A 67 3.75 -6.08 21.21
C PRO A 67 4.70 -6.95 20.37
N LYS A 68 4.91 -8.20 20.76
CA LYS A 68 5.77 -9.14 20.03
C LYS A 68 5.28 -9.35 18.59
N ASP A 69 3.98 -9.59 18.40
CA ASP A 69 3.41 -9.87 17.09
C ASP A 69 3.52 -8.62 16.17
N VAL A 70 3.26 -7.44 16.74
CA VAL A 70 3.36 -6.17 16.00
C VAL A 70 4.81 -5.87 15.63
N ILE A 71 5.76 -6.02 16.55
CA ILE A 71 7.19 -5.83 16.28
C ILE A 71 7.66 -6.76 15.15
N ILE A 72 7.29 -8.04 15.20
CA ILE A 72 7.63 -8.99 14.13
C ILE A 72 7.09 -8.52 12.78
N GLY A 73 5.84 -8.04 12.73
CA GLY A 73 5.24 -7.55 11.49
C GLY A 73 5.92 -6.28 10.96
N VAL A 74 6.21 -5.31 11.84
CA VAL A 74 6.87 -4.05 11.48
C VAL A 74 8.32 -4.31 11.03
N VAL A 75 9.06 -5.17 11.74
CA VAL A 75 10.41 -5.57 11.35
C VAL A 75 10.39 -6.31 10.00
N ALA A 76 9.46 -7.24 9.81
CA ALA A 76 9.30 -7.92 8.54
C ALA A 76 9.05 -6.92 7.40
N HIS A 77 8.19 -5.93 7.61
CA HIS A 77 7.86 -4.90 6.63
C HIS A 77 9.09 -4.10 6.21
N TYR A 78 9.78 -3.47 7.16
CA TYR A 78 10.93 -2.59 6.89
C TYR A 78 12.24 -3.31 6.58
N LEU A 79 12.28 -4.63 6.76
CA LEU A 79 13.42 -5.45 6.36
C LEU A 79 13.21 -6.08 4.98
N ILE A 80 12.07 -6.75 4.78
CA ILE A 80 11.84 -7.60 3.59
C ILE A 80 11.68 -6.72 2.35
N MET A 81 10.78 -5.72 2.38
CA MET A 81 10.47 -4.95 1.18
C MET A 81 11.64 -4.09 0.69
N PRO A 82 12.36 -3.34 1.54
CA PRO A 82 13.53 -2.60 1.06
C PRO A 82 14.63 -3.50 0.53
N LEU A 83 14.90 -4.66 1.16
CA LEU A 83 15.93 -5.58 0.71
C LEU A 83 15.58 -6.26 -0.62
N ILE A 84 14.30 -6.63 -0.84
CA ILE A 84 13.86 -7.14 -2.14
C ILE A 84 14.03 -6.05 -3.20
N ALA A 85 13.57 -4.81 -2.91
CA ALA A 85 13.72 -3.68 -3.83
C ALA A 85 15.19 -3.49 -4.24
N PHE A 86 16.10 -3.47 -3.26
CA PHE A 86 17.52 -3.34 -3.48
C PHE A 86 18.08 -4.47 -4.34
N ALA A 87 17.77 -5.73 -4.00
CA ALA A 87 18.20 -6.89 -4.77
C ALA A 87 17.69 -6.86 -6.22
N LEU A 88 16.43 -6.45 -6.44
CA LEU A 88 15.87 -6.33 -7.78
C LEU A 88 16.54 -5.20 -8.58
N CYS A 89 16.86 -4.06 -7.94
CA CYS A 89 17.56 -2.98 -8.61
C CYS A 89 18.92 -3.44 -9.15
N PHE A 90 19.67 -4.24 -8.38
CA PHE A 90 20.93 -4.82 -8.84
C PHE A 90 20.73 -5.92 -9.89
N ALA A 91 19.81 -6.84 -9.67
CA ALA A 91 19.57 -7.96 -10.57
C ALA A 91 19.14 -7.52 -11.98
N PHE A 92 18.35 -6.46 -12.05
CA PHE A 92 17.86 -5.89 -13.30
C PHE A 92 18.70 -4.71 -13.82
N GLN A 93 19.76 -4.34 -13.11
CA GLN A 93 20.66 -3.23 -13.46
C GLN A 93 19.89 -1.94 -13.77
N LEU A 94 18.96 -1.59 -12.88
CA LEU A 94 18.05 -0.46 -13.11
C LEU A 94 18.83 0.87 -13.13
N PRO A 95 18.45 1.80 -14.05
CA PRO A 95 18.99 3.15 -14.02
C PRO A 95 18.73 3.83 -12.66
N PRO A 96 19.64 4.70 -12.16
CA PRO A 96 19.54 5.31 -10.82
C PRO A 96 18.18 5.96 -10.54
N ALA A 97 17.59 6.69 -11.50
CA ALA A 97 16.28 7.32 -11.34
C ALA A 97 15.14 6.32 -11.13
N VAL A 98 15.20 5.15 -11.79
CA VAL A 98 14.22 4.07 -11.62
C VAL A 98 14.48 3.31 -10.31
N ALA A 99 15.75 3.02 -10.01
CA ALA A 99 16.16 2.29 -8.82
C ALA A 99 15.72 3.00 -7.54
N VAL A 100 15.90 4.34 -7.46
CA VAL A 100 15.43 5.10 -6.32
C VAL A 100 13.90 5.03 -6.18
N GLY A 101 13.17 5.00 -7.28
CA GLY A 101 11.71 4.84 -7.27
C GLY A 101 11.26 3.48 -6.75
N VAL A 102 11.91 2.38 -7.16
CA VAL A 102 11.63 1.02 -6.66
C VAL A 102 11.96 0.92 -5.17
N LEU A 103 13.12 1.44 -4.75
CA LEU A 103 13.50 1.48 -3.34
C LEU A 103 12.54 2.34 -2.51
N LEU A 104 12.13 3.48 -3.03
CA LEU A 104 11.18 4.36 -2.34
C LEU A 104 9.85 3.63 -2.04
N VAL A 105 9.35 2.84 -3.00
CA VAL A 105 8.18 1.97 -2.77
C VAL A 105 8.45 0.99 -1.64
N GLY A 106 9.60 0.31 -1.66
CA GLY A 106 9.99 -0.65 -0.64
C GLY A 106 10.14 -0.05 0.76
N CYS A 107 10.54 1.23 0.84
CA CYS A 107 10.70 1.97 2.11
C CYS A 107 9.41 2.63 2.61
N CYS A 108 8.35 2.71 1.79
CA CYS A 108 7.06 3.26 2.22
C CYS A 108 6.43 2.40 3.33
N PRO A 109 5.61 2.98 4.21
CA PRO A 109 4.84 2.20 5.17
C PRO A 109 3.75 1.37 4.47
N SER A 110 3.11 0.47 5.22
CA SER A 110 2.04 -0.38 4.70
C SER A 110 0.87 0.43 4.12
N GLY A 111 0.26 -0.11 3.07
CA GLY A 111 -0.87 0.52 2.38
C GLY A 111 -2.21 0.22 3.07
N THR A 112 -3.14 1.18 3.07
CA THR A 112 -4.46 1.02 3.71
C THR A 112 -5.30 -0.12 3.15
N ALA A 113 -5.09 -0.50 1.90
CA ALA A 113 -5.81 -1.59 1.25
C ALA A 113 -5.47 -2.98 1.84
N SER A 114 -4.31 -3.12 2.50
CA SER A 114 -3.87 -4.37 3.15
C SER A 114 -4.89 -4.87 4.18
N ASN A 115 -5.51 -3.96 4.94
CA ASN A 115 -6.50 -4.31 5.96
C ASN A 115 -7.77 -4.95 5.35
N VAL A 116 -8.22 -4.46 4.20
CA VAL A 116 -9.37 -5.02 3.47
C VAL A 116 -9.01 -6.41 2.95
N MET A 117 -7.82 -6.58 2.37
CA MET A 117 -7.35 -7.89 1.89
C MET A 117 -7.14 -8.88 3.03
N CYS A 118 -6.60 -8.41 4.16
CA CYS A 118 -6.48 -9.20 5.38
C CYS A 118 -7.84 -9.72 5.88
N PHE A 119 -8.85 -8.85 5.91
CA PHE A 119 -10.22 -9.22 6.29
C PHE A 119 -10.82 -10.25 5.33
N LEU A 120 -10.74 -10.03 4.02
CA LEU A 120 -11.23 -10.96 3.00
C LEU A 120 -10.53 -12.33 3.08
N ALA A 121 -9.23 -12.33 3.35
CA ALA A 121 -8.42 -13.55 3.53
C ALA A 121 -8.65 -14.26 4.87
N LYS A 122 -9.54 -13.75 5.74
CA LYS A 122 -9.74 -14.25 7.11
C LYS A 122 -8.44 -14.24 7.93
N GLY A 123 -7.64 -13.19 7.77
CA GLY A 123 -6.47 -12.90 8.59
C GLY A 123 -6.82 -12.22 9.91
N ASP A 124 -5.81 -12.01 10.76
CA ASP A 124 -5.93 -11.24 12.00
C ASP A 124 -5.94 -9.74 11.69
N VAL A 125 -7.13 -9.19 11.45
CA VAL A 125 -7.31 -7.78 11.05
C VAL A 125 -6.81 -6.83 12.13
N ALA A 126 -6.99 -7.16 13.41
CA ALA A 126 -6.53 -6.31 14.51
C ALA A 126 -4.99 -6.21 14.52
N LEU A 127 -4.31 -7.30 14.22
CA LEU A 127 -2.85 -7.31 14.06
C LEU A 127 -2.44 -6.49 12.81
N GLY A 128 -3.12 -6.69 11.67
CA GLY A 128 -2.86 -5.93 10.44
C GLY A 128 -2.96 -4.42 10.68
N VAL A 129 -4.09 -3.95 11.20
CA VAL A 129 -4.30 -2.52 11.53
C VAL A 129 -3.20 -1.99 12.47
N SER A 130 -2.79 -2.79 13.48
CA SER A 130 -1.73 -2.39 14.41
C SER A 130 -0.37 -2.26 13.72
N ILE A 131 0.00 -3.21 12.85
CA ILE A 131 1.25 -3.14 12.07
C ILE A 131 1.22 -1.93 11.13
N GLY A 132 0.11 -1.74 10.39
CA GLY A 132 -0.08 -0.61 9.48
C GLY A 132 0.03 0.75 10.21
N ALA A 133 -0.61 0.88 11.38
CA ALA A 133 -0.54 2.10 12.18
C ALA A 133 0.90 2.37 12.68
N VAL A 134 1.57 1.36 13.25
CA VAL A 134 2.94 1.53 13.77
C VAL A 134 3.92 1.80 12.62
N SER A 135 3.85 1.06 11.51
CA SER A 135 4.72 1.31 10.35
C SER A 135 4.55 2.74 9.83
N THR A 136 3.32 3.24 9.78
CA THR A 136 3.05 4.61 9.31
C THR A 136 3.58 5.66 10.30
N LEU A 137 3.44 5.45 11.61
CA LEU A 137 3.94 6.39 12.62
C LEU A 137 5.46 6.51 12.64
N ILE A 138 6.18 5.43 12.37
CA ILE A 138 7.65 5.44 12.32
C ILE A 138 8.22 5.75 10.92
N ALA A 139 7.37 5.83 9.89
CA ALA A 139 7.76 6.10 8.51
C ALA A 139 8.63 7.37 8.34
N PRO A 140 8.37 8.50 9.05
CA PRO A 140 9.23 9.69 8.92
C PRO A 140 10.71 9.42 9.18
N VAL A 141 11.02 8.47 10.06
CA VAL A 141 12.40 8.07 10.38
C VAL A 141 12.85 6.93 9.49
N MET A 142 12.06 5.86 9.39
CA MET A 142 12.46 4.63 8.72
C MET A 142 12.64 4.80 7.23
N LEU A 143 11.74 5.54 6.55
CA LEU A 143 11.79 5.72 5.11
C LEU A 143 13.05 6.48 4.67
N PRO A 144 13.37 7.69 5.17
CA PRO A 144 14.58 8.39 4.77
C PRO A 144 15.86 7.65 5.15
N LEU A 145 15.88 7.02 6.34
CA LEU A 145 17.06 6.28 6.82
C LEU A 145 17.37 5.08 5.92
N ILE A 146 16.37 4.23 5.64
CA ILE A 146 16.59 3.03 4.83
C ILE A 146 16.89 3.43 3.38
N LEU A 147 16.19 4.44 2.85
CA LEU A 147 16.45 4.93 1.51
C LEU A 147 17.88 5.49 1.39
N TRP A 148 18.37 6.24 2.38
CA TRP A 148 19.73 6.73 2.42
C TRP A 148 20.77 5.57 2.47
N LEU A 149 20.52 4.57 3.30
CA LEU A 149 21.41 3.40 3.42
C LEU A 149 21.50 2.60 2.13
N LEU A 150 20.39 2.45 1.39
CA LEU A 150 20.31 1.56 0.23
C LEU A 150 20.49 2.30 -1.10
N ALA A 151 20.05 3.55 -1.23
CA ALA A 151 20.10 4.32 -2.47
C ALA A 151 21.15 5.44 -2.47
N GLY A 152 21.73 5.78 -1.34
CA GLY A 152 22.66 6.90 -1.20
C GLY A 152 23.92 6.83 -2.06
N HIS A 153 24.26 5.65 -2.57
CA HIS A 153 25.36 5.48 -3.52
C HIS A 153 24.95 5.74 -4.99
N TRP A 154 23.66 5.79 -5.31
CA TRP A 154 23.17 6.09 -6.66
C TRP A 154 22.77 7.55 -6.84
N VAL A 155 22.15 8.13 -5.80
CA VAL A 155 21.63 9.49 -5.80
C VAL A 155 21.78 10.11 -4.42
N GLU A 156 21.89 11.44 -4.38
CA GLU A 156 21.82 12.17 -3.11
C GLU A 156 20.42 12.08 -2.51
N ILE A 157 20.33 11.65 -1.26
CA ILE A 157 19.05 11.51 -0.55
C ILE A 157 18.90 12.66 0.44
N PRO A 158 17.93 13.58 0.23
CA PRO A 158 17.67 14.71 1.11
C PRO A 158 16.90 14.23 2.38
N THR A 159 17.57 13.50 3.25
CA THR A 159 16.96 12.80 4.40
C THR A 159 16.16 13.71 5.31
N GLN A 160 16.67 14.91 5.62
CA GLN A 160 15.97 15.88 6.47
C GLN A 160 14.69 16.40 5.82
N SER A 161 14.73 16.76 4.55
CA SER A 161 13.56 17.23 3.81
C SER A 161 12.53 16.13 3.62
N LEU A 162 12.97 14.89 3.38
CA LEU A 162 12.09 13.71 3.34
C LEU A 162 11.42 13.48 4.69
N PHE A 163 12.16 13.54 5.81
CA PHE A 163 11.59 13.42 7.15
C PHE A 163 10.48 14.44 7.38
N VAL A 164 10.76 15.72 7.13
CA VAL A 164 9.78 16.81 7.31
C VAL A 164 8.55 16.58 6.44
N SER A 165 8.75 16.26 5.15
CA SER A 165 7.63 16.01 4.22
C SER A 165 6.78 14.83 4.64
N VAL A 166 7.37 13.73 5.12
CA VAL A 166 6.58 12.59 5.60
C VAL A 166 5.80 12.96 6.86
N VAL A 167 6.37 13.77 7.76
CA VAL A 167 5.60 14.28 8.91
C VAL A 167 4.42 15.14 8.44
N GLU A 168 4.65 16.10 7.55
CA GLU A 168 3.62 17.03 7.09
C GLU A 168 2.51 16.35 6.27
N ILE A 169 2.87 15.46 5.36
CA ILE A 169 1.94 14.87 4.38
C ILE A 169 1.25 13.62 4.94
N VAL A 170 1.87 12.93 5.92
CA VAL A 170 1.34 11.67 6.47
C VAL A 170 0.89 11.86 7.92
N ILE A 171 1.80 12.24 8.81
CA ILE A 171 1.51 12.23 10.26
C ILE A 171 0.48 13.31 10.62
N VAL A 172 0.69 14.55 10.16
CA VAL A 172 -0.23 15.66 10.48
C VAL A 172 -1.66 15.37 10.01
N PRO A 173 -1.93 14.95 8.76
CA PRO A 173 -3.29 14.63 8.34
C PRO A 173 -3.89 13.43 9.10
N ILE A 174 -3.11 12.39 9.40
CA ILE A 174 -3.59 11.24 10.19
C ILE A 174 -4.01 11.69 11.58
N VAL A 175 -3.17 12.46 12.28
CA VAL A 175 -3.48 12.98 13.61
C VAL A 175 -4.75 13.84 13.58
N LEU A 176 -4.88 14.73 12.59
CA LEU A 176 -6.10 15.52 12.39
C LEU A 176 -7.32 14.63 12.14
N GLY A 177 -7.19 13.57 11.33
CA GLY A 177 -8.26 12.61 11.09
C GLY A 177 -8.70 11.89 12.35
N VAL A 178 -7.75 11.40 13.16
CA VAL A 178 -8.02 10.77 14.47
C VAL A 178 -8.70 11.74 15.42
N LEU A 179 -8.25 12.99 15.48
CA LEU A 179 -8.87 14.03 16.31
C LEU A 179 -10.32 14.30 15.89
N VAL A 180 -10.57 14.50 14.59
CA VAL A 180 -11.92 14.72 14.06
C VAL A 180 -12.81 13.51 14.35
N ASN A 181 -12.35 12.29 14.14
CA ASN A 181 -13.12 11.08 14.47
C ASN A 181 -13.42 10.99 15.98
N THR A 182 -12.46 11.35 16.83
CA THR A 182 -12.63 11.29 18.28
C THR A 182 -13.59 12.36 18.81
N LEU A 183 -13.51 13.59 18.26
CA LEU A 183 -14.32 14.72 18.72
C LEU A 183 -15.75 14.69 18.18
N PHE A 184 -15.93 14.28 16.91
CA PHE A 184 -17.23 14.35 16.24
C PHE A 184 -17.96 13.00 16.13
N GLY A 185 -17.33 11.87 16.48
CA GLY A 185 -17.92 10.55 16.66
C GLY A 185 -18.92 10.17 15.56
N LYS A 186 -20.23 10.06 15.95
CA LYS A 186 -21.30 9.64 15.02
C LYS A 186 -21.49 10.55 13.80
N LYS A 187 -21.14 11.84 13.89
CA LYS A 187 -21.20 12.77 12.73
C LYS A 187 -20.05 12.49 11.76
N ALA A 188 -18.87 12.17 12.29
CA ALA A 188 -17.71 11.79 11.49
C ALA A 188 -17.97 10.48 10.71
N ALA A 189 -18.69 9.52 11.28
CA ALA A 189 -19.03 8.25 10.63
C ALA A 189 -19.68 8.42 9.24
N LYS A 190 -20.55 9.43 9.08
CA LYS A 190 -21.18 9.72 7.77
C LYS A 190 -20.17 10.17 6.71
N VAL A 191 -19.12 10.88 7.12
CA VAL A 191 -18.03 11.31 6.21
C VAL A 191 -17.12 10.13 5.89
N THR A 192 -16.88 9.25 6.86
CA THR A 192 -16.06 8.06 6.69
C THR A 192 -16.57 7.15 5.57
N ASP A 193 -17.89 7.07 5.37
CA ASP A 193 -18.50 6.30 4.28
C ASP A 193 -18.14 6.82 2.87
N ALA A 194 -17.78 8.10 2.74
CA ALA A 194 -17.39 8.71 1.47
C ALA A 194 -15.87 8.61 1.19
N LEU A 195 -15.05 8.32 2.21
CA LEU A 195 -13.59 8.29 2.09
C LEU A 195 -13.07 7.31 1.03
N PRO A 196 -13.62 6.09 0.86
CA PRO A 196 -13.19 5.19 -0.20
C PRO A 196 -13.32 5.81 -1.59
N LEU A 197 -14.41 6.55 -1.85
CA LEU A 197 -14.63 7.25 -3.11
C LEU A 197 -13.56 8.33 -3.31
N VAL A 198 -13.36 9.18 -2.31
CA VAL A 198 -12.40 10.30 -2.36
C VAL A 198 -10.96 9.78 -2.56
N SER A 199 -10.57 8.76 -1.80
CA SER A 199 -9.23 8.15 -1.91
C SER A 199 -9.01 7.51 -3.27
N THR A 200 -10.00 6.76 -3.78
CA THR A 200 -9.93 6.13 -5.10
C THR A 200 -9.76 7.16 -6.21
N LEU A 201 -10.57 8.22 -6.21
CA LEU A 201 -10.46 9.31 -7.19
C LEU A 201 -9.12 10.02 -7.09
N ALA A 202 -8.65 10.34 -5.88
CA ALA A 202 -7.35 10.97 -5.68
C ALA A 202 -6.20 10.11 -6.25
N ILE A 203 -6.20 8.80 -6.00
CA ILE A 203 -5.17 7.90 -6.52
C ILE A 203 -5.22 7.81 -8.05
N ILE A 204 -6.42 7.74 -8.66
CA ILE A 204 -6.58 7.74 -10.12
C ILE A 204 -6.00 9.02 -10.73
N LEU A 205 -6.31 10.18 -10.14
CA LEU A 205 -5.81 11.48 -10.59
C LEU A 205 -4.28 11.58 -10.45
N ILE A 206 -3.74 11.16 -9.31
CA ILE A 206 -2.28 11.14 -9.06
C ILE A 206 -1.59 10.25 -10.10
N ALA A 207 -2.07 9.03 -10.32
CA ALA A 207 -1.50 8.09 -11.29
C ALA A 207 -1.52 8.66 -12.71
N GLY A 208 -2.64 9.24 -13.13
CA GLY A 208 -2.74 9.92 -14.43
C GLY A 208 -1.78 11.10 -14.53
N GLY A 209 -1.65 11.92 -13.49
CA GLY A 209 -0.71 13.03 -13.43
C GLY A 209 0.75 12.60 -13.65
N VAL A 210 1.17 11.50 -13.00
CA VAL A 210 2.52 10.92 -13.18
C VAL A 210 2.76 10.48 -14.62
N VAL A 211 1.80 9.77 -15.22
CA VAL A 211 1.91 9.33 -16.62
C VAL A 211 2.01 10.55 -17.55
N ALA A 212 1.20 11.58 -17.33
CA ALA A 212 1.25 12.81 -18.12
C ALA A 212 2.58 13.54 -17.99
N ALA A 213 3.14 13.63 -16.77
CA ALA A 213 4.44 14.25 -16.51
C ALA A 213 5.58 13.48 -17.17
N SER A 214 5.59 12.15 -17.03
CA SER A 214 6.62 11.28 -17.62
C SER A 214 6.56 11.31 -19.16
N ASN A 215 5.36 11.36 -19.75
CA ASN A 215 5.24 11.39 -21.20
C ASN A 215 5.69 12.72 -21.83
N LYS A 216 5.53 13.84 -21.11
CA LYS A 216 6.04 15.14 -21.60
C LYS A 216 7.56 15.16 -21.83
N ASN A 217 8.29 14.36 -21.04
CA ASN A 217 9.74 14.23 -21.12
C ASN A 217 10.19 13.11 -22.07
N GLY A 218 9.26 12.34 -22.66
CA GLY A 218 9.57 11.18 -23.52
C GLY A 218 10.11 9.97 -22.78
N ASP A 219 10.08 9.96 -21.43
CA ASP A 219 10.71 8.95 -20.59
C ASP A 219 9.85 7.71 -20.35
N LEU A 220 8.55 7.77 -20.72
CA LEU A 220 7.60 6.72 -20.33
C LEU A 220 7.76 5.41 -21.11
N VAL A 221 8.18 5.46 -22.38
CA VAL A 221 8.34 4.26 -23.22
C VAL A 221 9.79 4.11 -23.66
N THR A 222 10.63 3.77 -22.72
CA THR A 222 12.00 3.34 -23.01
C THR A 222 12.15 1.85 -22.64
N ALA A 223 13.15 1.18 -23.18
CA ALA A 223 13.46 -0.20 -22.75
C ALA A 223 13.65 -0.30 -21.23
N GLY A 224 14.19 0.75 -20.60
CA GLY A 224 14.36 0.82 -19.16
C GLY A 224 13.05 0.91 -18.36
N THR A 225 11.99 1.50 -18.91
CA THR A 225 10.68 1.56 -18.24
C THR A 225 9.90 0.25 -18.37
N LEU A 226 10.04 -0.48 -19.47
CA LEU A 226 9.40 -1.78 -19.64
C LEU A 226 9.88 -2.82 -18.62
N VAL A 227 11.15 -2.72 -18.20
CA VAL A 227 11.72 -3.58 -17.15
C VAL A 227 11.08 -3.33 -15.79
N ILE A 228 10.47 -2.18 -15.54
CA ILE A 228 9.82 -1.86 -14.25
C ILE A 228 8.64 -2.80 -13.98
N ILE A 229 7.92 -3.23 -15.02
CA ILE A 229 6.74 -4.10 -14.86
C ILE A 229 7.10 -5.41 -14.16
N PRO A 230 8.01 -6.25 -14.67
CA PRO A 230 8.40 -7.47 -13.97
C PRO A 230 9.05 -7.20 -12.60
N VAL A 231 9.80 -6.11 -12.43
CA VAL A 231 10.38 -5.72 -11.14
C VAL A 231 9.29 -5.45 -10.11
N VAL A 232 8.27 -4.68 -10.44
CA VAL A 232 7.13 -4.37 -9.55
C VAL A 232 6.34 -5.65 -9.20
N ILE A 233 6.10 -6.52 -10.18
CA ILE A 233 5.43 -7.79 -9.97
C ILE A 233 6.21 -8.66 -8.99
N LEU A 234 7.51 -8.85 -9.24
CA LEU A 234 8.39 -9.65 -8.39
C LEU A 234 8.52 -9.06 -6.99
N HIS A 235 8.68 -7.73 -6.88
CA HIS A 235 8.78 -7.03 -5.60
C HIS A 235 7.57 -7.32 -4.70
N ASN A 236 6.38 -7.19 -5.23
CA ASN A 236 5.14 -7.46 -4.49
C ASN A 236 4.98 -8.96 -4.16
N LEU A 237 5.14 -9.87 -5.14
CA LEU A 237 4.96 -11.30 -4.93
C LEU A 237 5.99 -11.87 -3.95
N LEU A 238 7.25 -11.46 -4.05
CA LEU A 238 8.29 -11.85 -3.07
C LEU A 238 7.99 -11.26 -1.69
N GLY A 239 7.43 -10.05 -1.61
CA GLY A 239 6.96 -9.46 -0.35
C GLY A 239 5.90 -10.31 0.32
N TYR A 240 4.88 -10.78 -0.43
CA TYR A 240 3.87 -11.71 0.10
C TYR A 240 4.49 -13.03 0.54
N LEU A 241 5.32 -13.63 -0.31
CA LEU A 241 5.95 -14.91 -0.05
C LEU A 241 6.81 -14.86 1.21
N LEU A 242 7.76 -13.94 1.24
CA LEU A 242 8.71 -13.83 2.35
C LEU A 242 8.02 -13.37 3.63
N GLY A 243 7.05 -12.46 3.57
CA GLY A 243 6.25 -12.05 4.73
C GLY A 243 5.50 -13.23 5.35
N PHE A 244 4.90 -14.10 4.52
CA PHE A 244 4.23 -15.31 4.98
C PHE A 244 5.22 -16.28 5.65
N PHE A 245 6.29 -16.67 4.96
CA PHE A 245 7.23 -17.65 5.48
C PHE A 245 8.03 -17.14 6.69
N PHE A 246 8.41 -15.86 6.70
CA PHE A 246 9.08 -15.24 7.84
C PHE A 246 8.22 -15.32 9.10
N SER A 247 6.96 -14.93 9.01
CA SER A 247 6.03 -14.99 10.13
C SER A 247 5.76 -16.43 10.61
N ARG A 248 5.61 -17.38 9.67
CA ARG A 248 5.45 -18.80 9.98
C ARG A 248 6.67 -19.39 10.70
N LYS A 249 7.88 -19.04 10.24
CA LYS A 249 9.13 -19.47 10.88
C LYS A 249 9.27 -18.93 12.31
N LEU A 250 8.68 -17.79 12.62
CA LEU A 250 8.64 -17.22 13.97
C LEU A 250 7.45 -17.72 14.82
N GLY A 251 6.79 -18.79 14.39
CA GLY A 251 5.74 -19.47 15.15
C GLY A 251 4.35 -18.82 15.10
N MET A 252 4.12 -17.91 14.16
CA MET A 252 2.79 -17.31 14.01
C MET A 252 1.80 -18.28 13.38
N ASN A 253 0.54 -18.24 13.84
CA ASN A 253 -0.54 -19.01 13.24
C ASN A 253 -0.93 -18.46 11.85
N HIS A 254 -1.77 -19.20 11.11
CA HIS A 254 -2.16 -18.82 9.75
C HIS A 254 -2.85 -17.44 9.66
N ALA A 255 -3.72 -17.09 10.60
CA ALA A 255 -4.43 -15.82 10.59
C ALA A 255 -3.47 -14.63 10.75
N LYS A 256 -2.52 -14.72 11.69
CA LYS A 256 -1.47 -13.71 11.89
C LYS A 256 -0.53 -13.63 10.70
N SER A 257 -0.15 -14.78 10.12
CA SER A 257 0.74 -14.82 8.95
C SER A 257 0.09 -14.19 7.72
N ARG A 258 -1.23 -14.38 7.51
CA ARG A 258 -1.98 -13.69 6.45
C ARG A 258 -1.96 -12.17 6.66
N ALA A 259 -2.17 -11.70 7.89
CA ALA A 259 -2.07 -10.28 8.20
C ALA A 259 -0.69 -9.72 7.84
N ILE A 260 0.39 -10.36 8.32
CA ILE A 260 1.76 -9.93 8.03
C ILE A 260 2.06 -9.98 6.52
N THR A 261 1.56 -10.99 5.80
CA THR A 261 1.72 -11.09 4.35
C THR A 261 1.21 -9.83 3.65
N PHE A 262 -0.02 -9.41 3.95
CA PHE A 262 -0.59 -8.22 3.32
C PHE A 262 0.09 -6.93 3.78
N GLU A 263 0.42 -6.82 5.07
CA GLU A 263 1.10 -5.63 5.59
C GLU A 263 2.52 -5.48 5.01
N VAL A 264 3.23 -6.57 4.76
CA VAL A 264 4.55 -6.56 4.10
C VAL A 264 4.41 -6.29 2.61
N GLY A 265 3.58 -7.04 1.90
CA GLY A 265 3.54 -7.00 0.45
C GLY A 265 2.77 -5.81 -0.14
N MET A 266 1.90 -5.13 0.62
CA MET A 266 1.12 -3.99 0.14
C MET A 266 1.66 -2.67 0.72
N GLN A 267 2.14 -1.82 -0.14
CA GLN A 267 2.82 -0.57 0.22
C GLN A 267 1.91 0.65 0.07
N ASN A 268 2.19 1.72 0.80
CA ASN A 268 1.61 3.04 0.55
C ASN A 268 2.22 3.66 -0.71
N SER A 269 1.81 3.14 -1.85
CA SER A 269 2.33 3.56 -3.15
C SER A 269 2.00 5.02 -3.49
N ALA A 270 0.89 5.56 -2.98
CA ALA A 270 0.56 6.97 -3.18
C ALA A 270 1.59 7.89 -2.50
N LEU A 271 2.08 7.53 -1.31
CA LEU A 271 3.20 8.23 -0.67
C LEU A 271 4.47 8.11 -1.51
N GLY A 272 4.77 6.90 -2.02
CA GLY A 272 5.91 6.69 -2.92
C GLY A 272 5.87 7.59 -4.14
N VAL A 273 4.70 7.74 -4.79
CA VAL A 273 4.50 8.67 -5.91
C VAL A 273 4.75 10.12 -5.49
N ALA A 274 4.14 10.56 -4.40
CA ALA A 274 4.26 11.96 -3.96
C ALA A 274 5.71 12.34 -3.64
N LEU A 275 6.44 11.48 -2.91
CA LEU A 275 7.83 11.71 -2.56
C LEU A 275 8.75 11.63 -3.80
N ALA A 276 8.50 10.71 -4.72
CA ALA A 276 9.25 10.60 -5.97
C ALA A 276 9.11 11.87 -6.81
N MET A 277 7.89 12.41 -6.94
CA MET A 277 7.61 13.64 -7.66
C MET A 277 8.21 14.88 -6.99
N ALA A 278 8.21 14.92 -5.65
CA ALA A 278 8.68 16.08 -4.91
C ALA A 278 10.21 16.16 -4.82
N PHE A 279 10.90 15.03 -4.70
CA PHE A 279 12.33 14.98 -4.36
C PHE A 279 13.24 14.42 -5.45
N PHE A 280 12.68 13.74 -6.45
CA PHE A 280 13.48 13.06 -7.47
C PHE A 280 13.01 13.44 -8.88
N SER A 281 12.19 12.58 -9.51
CA SER A 281 11.75 12.84 -10.89
C SER A 281 10.42 12.12 -11.19
N PRO A 282 9.71 12.52 -12.27
CA PRO A 282 8.54 11.78 -12.73
C PRO A 282 8.86 10.30 -13.04
N VAL A 283 10.05 9.99 -13.56
CA VAL A 283 10.50 8.62 -13.82
C VAL A 283 10.59 7.80 -12.53
N ALA A 284 11.08 8.39 -11.44
CA ALA A 284 11.12 7.75 -10.14
C ALA A 284 9.72 7.46 -9.54
N ALA A 285 8.67 8.14 -10.02
CA ALA A 285 7.30 7.89 -9.58
C ALA A 285 6.61 6.72 -10.34
N ILE A 286 7.16 6.29 -11.49
CA ILE A 286 6.58 5.21 -12.30
C ILE A 286 6.49 3.88 -11.53
N PRO A 287 7.55 3.39 -10.82
CA PRO A 287 7.46 2.16 -10.04
C PRO A 287 6.31 2.19 -9.02
N ALA A 288 6.14 3.29 -8.29
CA ALA A 288 5.08 3.44 -7.29
C ALA A 288 3.68 3.44 -7.94
N THR A 289 3.55 4.07 -9.10
CA THR A 289 2.30 4.12 -9.87
C THR A 289 1.89 2.72 -10.35
N LEU A 290 2.82 1.96 -10.94
CA LEU A 290 2.58 0.59 -11.36
C LEU A 290 2.33 -0.34 -10.18
N PHE A 291 3.04 -0.16 -9.08
CA PHE A 291 2.84 -0.92 -7.86
C PHE A 291 1.43 -0.70 -7.30
N SER A 292 0.90 0.52 -7.35
CA SER A 292 -0.46 0.84 -6.91
C SER A 292 -1.53 0.01 -7.63
N ILE A 293 -1.36 -0.22 -8.94
CA ILE A 293 -2.26 -1.04 -9.75
C ILE A 293 -2.08 -2.52 -9.37
N TRP A 294 -0.83 -2.98 -9.41
CA TRP A 294 -0.51 -4.39 -9.28
C TRP A 294 -0.83 -4.95 -7.90
N HIS A 295 -0.45 -4.28 -6.80
CA HIS A 295 -0.65 -4.81 -5.46
C HIS A 295 -2.14 -4.93 -5.09
N ASN A 296 -3.01 -4.06 -5.62
CA ASN A 296 -4.45 -4.18 -5.42
C ASN A 296 -5.04 -5.38 -6.18
N MET A 297 -4.56 -5.66 -7.39
CA MET A 297 -4.97 -6.84 -8.16
C MET A 297 -4.48 -8.13 -7.50
N SER A 298 -3.18 -8.24 -7.27
CA SER A 298 -2.55 -9.42 -6.68
C SER A 298 -3.04 -9.69 -5.26
N GLY A 299 -3.23 -8.65 -4.46
CA GLY A 299 -3.77 -8.75 -3.11
C GLY A 299 -5.20 -9.28 -3.11
N SER A 300 -6.05 -8.80 -4.02
CA SER A 300 -7.42 -9.30 -4.17
C SER A 300 -7.46 -10.78 -4.59
N LEU A 301 -6.59 -11.17 -5.52
CA LEU A 301 -6.46 -12.58 -5.95
C LEU A 301 -6.00 -13.47 -4.81
N LEU A 302 -4.97 -13.06 -4.07
CA LEU A 302 -4.45 -13.81 -2.93
C LEU A 302 -5.48 -13.90 -1.79
N ALA A 303 -6.21 -12.82 -1.52
CA ALA A 303 -7.27 -12.80 -0.51
C ALA A 303 -8.40 -13.76 -0.88
N SER A 304 -8.83 -13.77 -2.13
CA SER A 304 -9.85 -14.68 -2.66
C SER A 304 -9.40 -16.14 -2.60
N PHE A 305 -8.15 -16.42 -2.96
CA PHE A 305 -7.57 -17.77 -2.83
C PHE A 305 -7.65 -18.30 -1.38
N TRP A 306 -7.25 -17.50 -0.39
CA TRP A 306 -7.31 -17.91 1.00
C TRP A 306 -8.73 -17.96 1.58
N ALA A 307 -9.64 -17.11 1.11
CA ALA A 307 -11.05 -17.18 1.49
C ALA A 307 -11.69 -18.53 1.08
N ASN A 308 -11.44 -18.95 -0.18
CA ASN A 308 -11.99 -20.18 -0.74
C ASN A 308 -11.39 -21.45 -0.09
N LYS A 309 -10.08 -21.45 0.18
CA LYS A 309 -9.42 -22.58 0.85
C LYS A 309 -10.04 -22.91 2.22
N ASN A 310 -10.38 -21.86 3.01
CA ASN A 310 -11.03 -22.08 4.30
C ASN A 310 -12.49 -22.56 4.19
N MET A 311 -13.15 -22.36 3.06
CA MET A 311 -14.50 -22.91 2.82
C MET A 311 -14.43 -24.40 2.49
N SER A 312 -13.47 -24.81 1.65
CA SER A 312 -13.26 -26.22 1.32
C SER A 312 -12.83 -27.06 2.54
N ASP A 313 -11.99 -26.48 3.42
CA ASP A 313 -11.58 -27.17 4.66
C ASP A 313 -12.77 -27.38 5.61
N LYS A 314 -13.74 -26.43 5.67
CA LYS A 314 -14.96 -26.59 6.48
C LYS A 314 -15.96 -27.58 5.88
N GLU A 315 -16.10 -27.64 4.57
CA GLU A 315 -16.96 -28.62 3.88
C GLU A 315 -16.41 -30.03 4.03
N ASN A 316 -15.10 -30.22 4.00
CA ASN A 316 -14.47 -31.52 4.21
C ASN A 316 -14.64 -32.00 5.65
N VAL A 317 -14.44 -31.12 6.65
CA VAL A 317 -14.69 -31.49 8.08
C VAL A 317 -16.15 -31.83 8.30
N SER A 318 -17.11 -31.14 7.70
CA SER A 318 -18.52 -31.47 7.86
C SER A 318 -18.95 -32.78 7.16
N LYS A 319 -18.25 -33.18 6.09
CA LYS A 319 -18.48 -34.49 5.43
C LYS A 319 -17.89 -35.63 6.25
N ASP A 320 -16.69 -35.48 6.79
CA ASP A 320 -16.05 -36.46 7.64
C ASP A 320 -16.86 -36.73 8.93
N ASP A 321 -17.48 -35.66 9.50
CA ASP A 321 -18.38 -35.82 10.66
C ASP A 321 -19.74 -36.44 10.28
N ALA A 322 -20.23 -36.26 9.06
CA ALA A 322 -21.47 -36.86 8.58
C ALA A 322 -21.31 -38.37 8.26
N ASP A 323 -20.13 -38.76 7.78
CA ASP A 323 -19.79 -40.15 7.47
C ASP A 323 -19.41 -40.95 8.74
N ALA A 324 -19.17 -40.28 9.87
CA ALA A 324 -18.83 -40.91 11.15
C ALA A 324 -20.06 -41.29 12.02
N VAL A 325 -21.29 -41.07 11.54
CA VAL A 325 -22.50 -41.54 12.25
C VAL A 325 -22.73 -43.02 11.95
N PRO A 326 -22.61 -43.94 12.92
CA PRO A 326 -22.93 -45.34 12.71
C PRO A 326 -24.42 -45.45 12.40
N THR A 327 -24.76 -46.04 11.25
CA THR A 327 -26.13 -46.50 10.97
C THR A 327 -26.54 -47.56 11.98
N PRO A 328 -27.76 -47.52 12.53
CA PRO A 328 -28.23 -48.39 13.58
C PRO A 328 -28.39 -49.87 13.15
#